data_e9b75e6976c6890dfc7080996e6e3457
#
_entry.id   e9b75e6976c6890dfc7080996e6e3457
#
_cell.length_a   1.000
_cell.length_b   1.000
_cell.length_c   1.000
_cell.angle_alpha   90.00
_cell.angle_beta   90.00
_cell.angle_gamma   90.00
#
_symmetry.space_group_name_H-M   'P 1'
#
loop_
_entity.id
_entity.type
_entity.pdbx_description
1 polymer ?
#
loop_
_entity_poly.entity_id
_entity_poly.type
_entity_poly.pdbx_seq_one_letter_code
_entity_poly.pdbx_strand_id
1 'polypeptide(L)'
;MKPILYVTSNINDAYNEFGFLSKIKDKRKIKLISSEHIKELDIKVTSVRLPPNFNKSAYTNNLTYAKKIYKCREAQLSLKTLRSLDYAYFNLFQKRFFAFSVIKSIQLMLRMRNKSLRKCCILVFDAAEFINYNIILELAKQCRYIVLLSCDLVKTRKLSEYIIANFGVSPIVTDDELYAIKIADFIISSKHHEFSHDKLVWQLDNSTSMEGNNIFVNDVSYNVPWNTFKVDFSMELIGTILSQMQECDVESALKYNGIYLKDIKFNNNVIC
;
A
#
# COMPACT_ATOMS: atom_id res chain seq x y z
N MET A 1 5.95 9.49 -21.87
CA MET A 1 6.09 8.58 -20.69
C MET A 1 5.94 7.12 -21.12
N LYS A 2 6.41 6.14 -20.32
CA LYS A 2 6.21 4.72 -20.63
C LYS A 2 4.76 4.32 -20.39
N PRO A 3 4.20 3.38 -21.18
CA PRO A 3 2.88 2.85 -20.92
C PRO A 3 2.82 2.18 -19.54
N ILE A 4 1.64 2.11 -18.96
CA ILE A 4 1.41 1.50 -17.64
C ILE A 4 0.55 0.24 -17.82
N LEU A 5 0.96 -0.83 -17.18
CA LEU A 5 0.15 -2.02 -16.97
C LEU A 5 -0.43 -1.96 -15.55
N TYR A 6 -1.70 -1.58 -15.45
CA TYR A 6 -2.43 -1.53 -14.19
C TYR A 6 -3.08 -2.89 -13.92
N VAL A 7 -2.67 -3.51 -12.83
CA VAL A 7 -3.04 -4.88 -12.52
C VAL A 7 -3.88 -4.92 -11.27
N THR A 8 -5.04 -5.56 -11.36
CA THR A 8 -5.97 -5.77 -10.24
C THR A 8 -6.27 -7.26 -10.07
N SER A 9 -6.83 -7.65 -8.94
CA SER A 9 -7.33 -9.00 -8.69
C SER A 9 -8.63 -8.96 -7.88
N ASN A 10 -9.46 -10.02 -8.01
CA ASN A 10 -10.60 -10.20 -7.12
C ASN A 10 -10.18 -11.06 -5.94
N ILE A 11 -10.00 -10.44 -4.79
CA ILE A 11 -9.40 -11.08 -3.61
C ILE A 11 -10.36 -12.04 -2.90
N ASN A 12 -11.68 -11.89 -3.11
CA ASN A 12 -12.70 -12.70 -2.42
C ASN A 12 -12.59 -14.20 -2.70
N ASP A 13 -12.03 -14.59 -3.86
CA ASP A 13 -11.88 -15.97 -4.30
C ASP A 13 -10.42 -16.43 -4.28
N ALA A 14 -9.64 -15.96 -3.31
CA ALA A 14 -8.21 -16.20 -3.22
C ALA A 14 -7.86 -17.68 -3.04
N TYR A 15 -6.77 -18.11 -3.68
CA TYR A 15 -6.23 -19.45 -3.55
C TYR A 15 -4.69 -19.44 -3.64
N ASN A 16 -4.07 -20.54 -3.20
CA ASN A 16 -2.62 -20.70 -3.22
C ASN A 16 -2.29 -22.03 -3.89
N GLU A 17 -2.19 -22.04 -5.21
CA GLU A 17 -1.94 -23.23 -6.01
C GLU A 17 -0.72 -23.04 -6.90
N PHE A 18 0.11 -24.07 -7.02
CA PHE A 18 1.24 -24.11 -7.95
C PHE A 18 1.27 -25.46 -8.67
N GLY A 19 1.42 -25.42 -9.99
CA GLY A 19 1.48 -26.66 -10.79
C GLY A 19 1.05 -26.40 -12.25
N PHE A 20 1.10 -27.46 -13.05
CA PHE A 20 0.77 -27.38 -14.47
C PHE A 20 -0.73 -27.04 -14.69
N LEU A 21 -1.62 -27.71 -13.98
CA LEU A 21 -3.07 -27.46 -14.09
C LEU A 21 -3.44 -26.08 -13.59
N SER A 22 -2.83 -25.62 -12.50
CA SER A 22 -3.00 -24.27 -11.98
C SER A 22 -2.57 -23.21 -13.02
N LYS A 23 -1.46 -23.40 -13.71
CA LYS A 23 -1.02 -22.50 -14.80
C LYS A 23 -2.05 -22.35 -15.91
N ILE A 24 -2.70 -23.46 -16.31
CA ILE A 24 -3.72 -23.42 -17.36
C ILE A 24 -4.97 -22.69 -16.85
N LYS A 25 -5.42 -23.01 -15.63
CA LYS A 25 -6.54 -22.35 -14.95
C LYS A 25 -6.31 -20.83 -14.83
N ASP A 26 -5.13 -20.44 -14.37
CA ASP A 26 -4.76 -19.04 -14.18
C ASP A 26 -4.76 -18.26 -15.50
N LYS A 27 -4.12 -18.80 -16.54
CA LYS A 27 -4.07 -18.15 -17.86
C LYS A 27 -5.47 -17.86 -18.44
N ARG A 28 -6.45 -18.75 -18.20
CA ARG A 28 -7.83 -18.55 -18.65
C ARG A 28 -8.57 -17.45 -17.88
N LYS A 29 -8.14 -17.17 -16.64
CA LYS A 29 -8.72 -16.15 -15.77
C LYS A 29 -8.14 -14.75 -15.99
N ILE A 30 -7.01 -14.61 -16.68
CA ILE A 30 -6.42 -13.32 -17.01
C ILE A 30 -7.28 -12.61 -18.04
N LYS A 31 -7.79 -11.41 -17.69
CA LYS A 31 -8.71 -10.64 -18.53
C LYS A 31 -8.26 -9.19 -18.67
N LEU A 32 -8.35 -8.67 -19.90
CA LEU A 32 -8.29 -7.23 -20.15
C LEU A 32 -9.57 -6.59 -19.60
N ILE A 33 -9.41 -5.52 -18.81
CA ILE A 33 -10.53 -4.72 -18.29
C ILE A 33 -10.76 -3.52 -19.20
N SER A 34 -9.71 -2.72 -19.41
CA SER A 34 -9.77 -1.52 -20.24
C SER A 34 -8.38 -1.19 -20.81
N SER A 35 -8.37 -0.33 -21.82
CA SER A 35 -7.14 0.28 -22.32
C SER A 35 -7.46 1.73 -22.64
N GLU A 36 -6.91 2.63 -21.86
CA GLU A 36 -7.23 4.06 -21.89
C GLU A 36 -5.97 4.89 -22.12
N HIS A 37 -6.14 6.08 -22.65
CA HIS A 37 -5.06 7.01 -22.91
C HIS A 37 -5.33 8.33 -22.17
N ILE A 38 -4.47 8.66 -21.23
CA ILE A 38 -4.49 9.93 -20.50
C ILE A 38 -3.79 10.94 -21.41
N LYS A 39 -4.59 11.75 -22.13
CA LYS A 39 -4.09 12.65 -23.18
C LYS A 39 -3.13 13.70 -22.64
N GLU A 40 -3.44 14.29 -21.50
CA GLU A 40 -2.65 15.34 -20.86
C GLU A 40 -1.24 14.90 -20.48
N LEU A 41 -1.05 13.60 -20.25
CA LEU A 41 0.25 13.00 -19.87
C LEU A 41 0.88 12.19 -21.00
N ASP A 42 0.15 12.00 -22.10
CA ASP A 42 0.53 11.07 -23.17
C ASP A 42 0.91 9.67 -22.63
N ILE A 43 0.05 9.14 -21.74
CA ILE A 43 0.24 7.83 -21.12
C ILE A 43 -0.88 6.88 -21.52
N LYS A 44 -0.51 5.70 -22.01
CA LYS A 44 -1.44 4.59 -22.18
C LYS A 44 -1.48 3.74 -20.92
N VAL A 45 -2.68 3.58 -20.33
CA VAL A 45 -2.95 2.70 -19.18
C VAL A 45 -3.74 1.49 -19.67
N THR A 46 -3.16 0.30 -19.51
CA THR A 46 -3.79 -0.97 -19.83
C THR A 46 -4.15 -1.68 -18.55
N SER A 47 -5.44 -1.80 -18.25
CA SER A 47 -5.95 -2.42 -17.02
C SER A 47 -6.24 -3.89 -17.23
N VAL A 48 -5.64 -4.74 -16.41
CA VAL A 48 -5.73 -6.20 -16.50
C VAL A 48 -6.11 -6.78 -15.15
N ARG A 49 -7.01 -7.77 -15.17
CA ARG A 49 -7.34 -8.56 -13.98
C ARG A 49 -6.53 -9.86 -13.98
N LEU A 50 -5.77 -10.09 -12.91
CA LEU A 50 -5.12 -11.38 -12.65
C LEU A 50 -6.02 -12.30 -11.81
N PRO A 51 -5.79 -13.63 -11.91
CA PRO A 51 -6.38 -14.59 -10.98
C PRO A 51 -5.85 -14.32 -9.55
N PRO A 52 -6.69 -14.50 -8.51
CA PRO A 52 -6.31 -14.30 -7.12
C PRO A 52 -5.50 -15.48 -6.57
N ASN A 53 -4.41 -15.84 -7.25
CA ASN A 53 -3.49 -16.88 -6.83
C ASN A 53 -2.33 -16.27 -6.04
N PHE A 54 -2.28 -16.55 -4.75
CA PHE A 54 -1.30 -16.00 -3.82
C PHE A 54 0.04 -16.74 -3.80
N ASN A 55 0.18 -17.79 -4.60
CA ASN A 55 1.48 -18.42 -4.77
C ASN A 55 2.44 -17.47 -5.51
N LYS A 56 3.55 -17.13 -4.88
CA LYS A 56 4.54 -16.18 -5.42
C LYS A 56 5.03 -16.52 -6.82
N SER A 57 5.29 -17.81 -7.09
CA SER A 57 5.77 -18.26 -8.38
C SER A 57 4.67 -18.20 -9.45
N ALA A 58 3.44 -18.58 -9.08
CA ALA A 58 2.28 -18.47 -9.96
C ALA A 58 1.98 -17.00 -10.27
N TYR A 59 2.02 -16.13 -9.28
CA TYR A 59 1.83 -14.68 -9.44
C TYR A 59 2.84 -14.08 -10.44
N THR A 60 4.13 -14.37 -10.27
CA THR A 60 5.19 -13.92 -11.19
C THR A 60 4.96 -14.41 -12.62
N ASN A 61 4.56 -15.68 -12.77
CA ASN A 61 4.23 -16.25 -14.08
C ASN A 61 3.03 -15.55 -14.73
N ASN A 62 1.98 -15.26 -13.95
CA ASN A 62 0.78 -14.58 -14.41
C ASN A 62 1.06 -13.15 -14.86
N LEU A 63 1.89 -12.41 -14.12
CA LEU A 63 2.37 -11.07 -14.52
C LEU A 63 3.14 -11.12 -15.84
N THR A 64 4.09 -12.05 -15.94
CA THR A 64 4.91 -12.22 -17.16
C THR A 64 4.03 -12.56 -18.36
N TYR A 65 3.06 -13.43 -18.18
CA TYR A 65 2.12 -13.84 -19.22
C TYR A 65 1.20 -12.68 -19.64
N ALA A 66 0.68 -11.89 -18.69
CA ALA A 66 -0.12 -10.71 -18.98
C ALA A 66 0.68 -9.66 -19.78
N LYS A 67 1.92 -9.37 -19.40
CA LYS A 67 2.83 -8.49 -20.16
C LYS A 67 3.03 -8.95 -21.61
N LYS A 68 3.12 -10.29 -21.81
CA LYS A 68 3.32 -10.87 -23.15
C LYS A 68 2.07 -10.74 -24.01
N ILE A 69 0.89 -11.14 -23.51
CA ILE A 69 -0.36 -11.15 -24.26
C ILE A 69 -0.79 -9.75 -24.66
N TYR A 70 -0.72 -8.80 -23.73
CA TYR A 70 -1.18 -7.43 -23.97
C TYR A 70 -0.08 -6.54 -24.57
N LYS A 71 1.04 -7.13 -25.03
CA LYS A 71 2.16 -6.42 -25.67
C LYS A 71 2.72 -5.28 -24.82
N CYS A 72 2.69 -5.43 -23.50
CA CYS A 72 3.11 -4.43 -22.52
C CYS A 72 4.48 -4.77 -21.90
N ARG A 73 5.44 -5.29 -22.67
CA ARG A 73 6.76 -5.76 -22.16
C ARG A 73 7.54 -4.65 -21.45
N GLU A 74 7.51 -3.44 -21.99
CA GLU A 74 8.22 -2.27 -21.46
C GLU A 74 7.36 -1.42 -20.52
N ALA A 75 6.11 -1.81 -20.31
CA ALA A 75 5.20 -1.07 -19.44
C ALA A 75 5.68 -1.09 -18.00
N GLN A 76 5.55 0.06 -17.33
CA GLN A 76 5.71 0.15 -15.90
C GLN A 76 4.54 -0.52 -15.19
N LEU A 77 4.84 -1.23 -14.11
CA LEU A 77 3.82 -1.94 -13.35
C LEU A 77 3.18 -1.04 -12.31
N SER A 78 1.86 -1.03 -12.30
CA SER A 78 1.03 -0.53 -11.22
C SER A 78 0.20 -1.69 -10.69
N LEU A 79 0.51 -2.18 -9.50
CA LEU A 79 -0.06 -3.41 -8.96
C LEU A 79 -0.98 -3.08 -7.78
N LYS A 80 -2.25 -3.46 -7.90
CA LYS A 80 -3.28 -3.40 -6.86
C LYS A 80 -3.93 -4.77 -6.75
N THR A 81 -3.16 -5.78 -6.40
CA THR A 81 -3.64 -7.16 -6.25
C THR A 81 -3.53 -7.60 -4.79
N LEU A 82 -2.39 -8.15 -4.40
CA LEU A 82 -2.06 -8.49 -3.04
C LEU A 82 -0.79 -7.74 -2.64
N ARG A 83 -0.90 -6.79 -1.74
CA ARG A 83 0.21 -5.89 -1.39
C ARG A 83 1.45 -6.58 -0.88
N SER A 84 1.30 -7.70 -0.17
CA SER A 84 2.44 -8.52 0.29
C SER A 84 3.28 -9.07 -0.87
N LEU A 85 2.67 -9.35 -2.03
CA LEU A 85 3.36 -9.75 -3.25
C LEU A 85 3.76 -8.54 -4.12
N ASP A 86 2.86 -7.56 -4.26
CA ASP A 86 3.03 -6.39 -5.13
C ASP A 86 4.22 -5.54 -4.74
N TYR A 87 4.44 -5.36 -3.43
CA TYR A 87 5.48 -4.49 -2.88
C TYR A 87 6.90 -4.85 -3.32
N ALA A 88 7.14 -6.12 -3.65
CA ALA A 88 8.42 -6.57 -4.19
C ALA A 88 8.73 -5.98 -5.58
N TYR A 89 7.69 -5.61 -6.35
CA TYR A 89 7.81 -5.06 -7.70
C TYR A 89 7.79 -3.54 -7.73
N PHE A 90 7.49 -2.88 -6.62
CA PHE A 90 7.48 -1.42 -6.53
C PHE A 90 8.91 -0.88 -6.63
N ASN A 91 9.08 0.16 -7.45
CA ASN A 91 10.31 0.95 -7.43
C ASN A 91 10.40 1.81 -6.14
N LEU A 92 11.54 2.48 -5.94
CA LEU A 92 11.77 3.25 -4.72
C LEU A 92 10.76 4.39 -4.54
N PHE A 93 10.39 5.08 -5.62
CA PHE A 93 9.41 6.16 -5.55
C PHE A 93 8.02 5.62 -5.20
N GLN A 94 7.58 4.54 -5.83
CA GLN A 94 6.30 3.89 -5.51
C GLN A 94 6.22 3.45 -4.03
N LYS A 95 7.32 2.92 -3.47
CA LYS A 95 7.41 2.55 -2.05
C LYS A 95 7.30 3.76 -1.12
N ARG A 96 7.96 4.87 -1.46
CA ARG A 96 7.85 6.13 -0.72
C ARG A 96 6.46 6.73 -0.83
N PHE A 97 5.88 6.71 -2.02
CA PHE A 97 4.53 7.19 -2.26
C PHE A 97 3.49 6.39 -1.47
N PHE A 98 3.61 5.07 -1.45
CA PHE A 98 2.77 4.19 -0.64
C PHE A 98 2.87 4.55 0.84
N ALA A 99 4.08 4.67 1.37
CA ALA A 99 4.30 5.07 2.76
C ALA A 99 3.71 6.45 3.08
N PHE A 100 3.94 7.43 2.21
CA PHE A 100 3.36 8.77 2.33
C PHE A 100 1.83 8.72 2.36
N SER A 101 1.20 7.94 1.48
CA SER A 101 -0.26 7.79 1.38
C SER A 101 -0.84 7.22 2.69
N VAL A 102 -0.20 6.19 3.24
CA VAL A 102 -0.56 5.60 4.54
C VAL A 102 -0.50 6.66 5.64
N ILE A 103 0.64 7.33 5.81
CA ILE A 103 0.83 8.30 6.90
C ILE A 103 -0.08 9.52 6.73
N LYS A 104 -0.29 9.99 5.50
CA LYS A 104 -1.19 11.12 5.23
C LYS A 104 -2.64 10.79 5.57
N SER A 105 -3.12 9.59 5.24
CA SER A 105 -4.46 9.16 5.60
C SER A 105 -4.63 9.02 7.13
N ILE A 106 -3.64 8.47 7.83
CA ILE A 106 -3.63 8.42 9.31
C ILE A 106 -3.70 9.83 9.90
N GLN A 107 -2.92 10.76 9.37
CA GLN A 107 -2.94 12.16 9.81
C GLN A 107 -4.32 12.78 9.68
N LEU A 108 -5.02 12.53 8.56
CA LEU A 108 -6.37 13.05 8.32
C LEU A 108 -7.38 12.42 9.28
N MET A 109 -7.36 11.10 9.44
CA MET A 109 -8.25 10.38 10.39
C MET A 109 -8.08 10.84 11.83
N LEU A 110 -6.84 11.06 12.27
CA LEU A 110 -6.57 11.59 13.61
C LEU A 110 -7.08 13.02 13.76
N ARG A 111 -6.94 13.87 12.73
CA ARG A 111 -7.48 15.24 12.75
C ARG A 111 -9.01 15.27 12.88
N MET A 112 -9.73 14.37 12.21
CA MET A 112 -11.17 14.25 12.34
C MET A 112 -11.61 13.89 13.78
N ARG A 113 -10.71 13.29 14.56
CA ARG A 113 -10.90 13.02 16.00
C ARG A 113 -10.26 14.07 16.90
N ASN A 114 -9.92 15.24 16.37
CA ASN A 114 -9.24 16.33 17.09
C ASN A 114 -7.90 15.89 17.71
N LYS A 115 -7.24 14.90 17.12
CA LYS A 115 -5.92 14.42 17.53
C LYS A 115 -4.84 14.83 16.53
N SER A 116 -3.62 15.01 17.02
CA SER A 116 -2.44 15.30 16.19
C SER A 116 -1.54 14.08 16.12
N LEU A 117 -1.08 13.71 14.91
CA LEU A 117 -0.14 12.63 14.69
C LEU A 117 1.12 12.76 15.59
N ARG A 118 1.59 14.00 15.81
CA ARG A 118 2.78 14.28 16.63
C ARG A 118 2.58 13.92 18.12
N LYS A 119 1.34 13.90 18.61
CA LYS A 119 1.02 13.64 20.02
C LYS A 119 0.46 12.22 20.24
N CYS A 120 0.17 11.50 19.17
CA CYS A 120 -0.39 10.16 19.23
C CYS A 120 0.72 9.10 19.26
N CYS A 121 0.40 7.98 19.92
CA CYS A 121 1.22 6.78 19.92
C CYS A 121 0.80 5.90 18.73
N ILE A 122 1.72 5.68 17.79
CA ILE A 122 1.46 4.86 16.61
C ILE A 122 2.19 3.54 16.74
N LEU A 123 1.42 2.46 16.73
CA LEU A 123 1.94 1.09 16.74
C LEU A 123 2.13 0.60 15.30
N VAL A 124 3.32 0.11 14.99
CA VAL A 124 3.57 -0.67 13.77
C VAL A 124 3.69 -2.13 14.17
N PHE A 125 2.67 -2.91 13.79
CA PHE A 125 2.58 -4.34 14.03
C PHE A 125 3.41 -5.08 12.97
N ASP A 126 4.16 -6.10 13.35
CA ASP A 126 5.15 -6.79 12.50
C ASP A 126 6.20 -5.83 11.89
N ALA A 127 6.77 -4.94 12.70
CA ALA A 127 7.67 -3.87 12.27
C ALA A 127 8.89 -4.35 11.46
N ALA A 128 9.32 -5.62 11.63
CA ALA A 128 10.42 -6.22 10.89
C ALA A 128 10.05 -6.60 9.44
N GLU A 129 8.76 -6.57 9.05
CA GLU A 129 8.34 -6.89 7.68
C GLU A 129 8.79 -5.82 6.69
N PHE A 130 9.16 -6.28 5.49
CA PHE A 130 9.74 -5.40 4.45
C PHE A 130 8.81 -4.26 4.03
N ILE A 131 7.50 -4.50 3.99
CA ILE A 131 6.51 -3.49 3.61
C ILE A 131 6.46 -2.32 4.60
N ASN A 132 6.75 -2.58 5.89
CA ASN A 132 6.71 -1.58 6.94
C ASN A 132 7.90 -0.61 6.91
N TYR A 133 9.03 -0.97 6.27
CA TYR A 133 10.26 -0.20 6.34
C TYR A 133 10.07 1.28 5.93
N ASN A 134 9.57 1.54 4.73
CA ASN A 134 9.37 2.93 4.27
C ASN A 134 8.27 3.65 5.05
N ILE A 135 7.25 2.94 5.54
CA ILE A 135 6.18 3.50 6.38
C ILE A 135 6.77 3.99 7.70
N ILE A 136 7.61 3.18 8.34
CA ILE A 136 8.28 3.54 9.60
C ILE A 136 9.18 4.76 9.40
N LEU A 137 9.94 4.83 8.30
CA LEU A 137 10.77 5.99 8.01
C LEU A 137 9.93 7.25 7.77
N GLU A 138 8.80 7.14 7.04
CA GLU A 138 7.90 8.28 6.83
C GLU A 138 7.22 8.72 8.13
N LEU A 139 6.84 7.77 8.98
CA LEU A 139 6.27 8.03 10.29
C LEU A 139 7.27 8.77 11.21
N ALA A 140 8.54 8.36 11.21
CA ALA A 140 9.58 8.95 12.03
C ALA A 140 9.85 10.44 11.72
N LYS A 141 9.52 10.93 10.53
CA LYS A 141 9.60 12.35 10.18
C LYS A 141 8.57 13.21 10.91
N GLN A 142 7.43 12.64 11.31
CA GLN A 142 6.24 13.40 11.74
C GLN A 142 5.73 13.00 13.13
N CYS A 143 6.01 11.79 13.60
CA CYS A 143 5.52 11.22 14.85
C CYS A 143 6.64 11.14 15.90
N ARG A 144 6.31 11.43 17.17
CA ARG A 144 7.25 11.32 18.28
C ARG A 144 7.16 9.98 19.02
N TYR A 145 5.98 9.40 19.09
CA TYR A 145 5.70 8.21 19.88
C TYR A 145 5.39 7.04 18.94
N ILE A 146 6.41 6.24 18.68
CA ILE A 146 6.35 5.09 17.78
C ILE A 146 6.62 3.83 18.59
N VAL A 147 5.80 2.82 18.41
CA VAL A 147 6.00 1.47 18.97
C VAL A 147 6.22 0.53 17.79
N LEU A 148 7.33 -0.19 17.83
CA LEU A 148 7.71 -1.20 16.86
C LEU A 148 7.54 -2.57 17.50
N LEU A 149 6.44 -3.25 17.19
CA LEU A 149 6.16 -4.60 17.68
C LEU A 149 6.67 -5.63 16.67
N SER A 150 7.47 -6.59 17.12
CA SER A 150 7.96 -7.67 16.26
C SER A 150 8.55 -8.80 17.07
N CYS A 151 8.40 -10.05 16.58
CA CYS A 151 9.12 -11.20 17.10
C CYS A 151 10.62 -11.16 16.73
N ASP A 152 11.02 -10.45 15.65
CA ASP A 152 12.42 -10.25 15.28
C ASP A 152 12.96 -8.96 15.92
N LEU A 153 13.25 -9.04 17.21
CA LEU A 153 13.77 -7.92 17.98
C LEU A 153 15.13 -7.43 17.48
N VAL A 154 15.97 -8.33 16.93
CA VAL A 154 17.32 -7.96 16.45
C VAL A 154 17.21 -7.02 15.25
N LYS A 155 16.39 -7.38 14.26
CA LYS A 155 16.16 -6.56 13.07
C LYS A 155 15.46 -5.25 13.43
N THR A 156 14.49 -5.31 14.34
CA THR A 156 13.73 -4.13 14.78
C THR A 156 14.57 -3.16 15.58
N ARG A 157 15.50 -3.63 16.42
CA ARG A 157 16.46 -2.77 17.15
C ARG A 157 17.40 -2.05 16.20
N LYS A 158 17.95 -2.72 15.18
CA LYS A 158 18.78 -2.07 14.16
C LYS A 158 18.01 -0.96 13.42
N LEU A 159 16.74 -1.21 13.12
CA LEU A 159 15.87 -0.19 12.52
C LEU A 159 15.63 0.99 13.48
N SER A 160 15.41 0.72 14.77
CA SER A 160 15.27 1.76 15.80
C SER A 160 16.55 2.62 15.94
N GLU A 161 17.72 2.01 15.96
CA GLU A 161 19.01 2.72 15.98
C GLU A 161 19.17 3.62 14.75
N TYR A 162 18.81 3.14 13.58
CA TYR A 162 18.80 3.95 12.36
C TYR A 162 17.85 5.16 12.47
N ILE A 163 16.65 4.97 13.05
CA ILE A 163 15.67 6.03 13.26
C ILE A 163 16.19 7.07 14.23
N ILE A 164 16.78 6.65 15.34
CA ILE A 164 17.39 7.55 16.32
C ILE A 164 18.47 8.41 15.66
N ALA A 165 19.37 7.79 14.91
CA ALA A 165 20.48 8.47 14.27
C ALA A 165 20.05 9.48 13.20
N ASN A 166 19.00 9.19 12.44
CA ASN A 166 18.61 10.02 11.27
C ASN A 166 17.44 10.97 11.53
N PHE A 167 16.58 10.67 12.51
CA PHE A 167 15.35 11.44 12.76
C PHE A 167 15.26 11.97 14.19
N GLY A 168 16.14 11.53 15.09
CA GLY A 168 16.12 11.95 16.51
C GLY A 168 14.91 11.44 17.29
N VAL A 169 14.22 10.42 16.79
CA VAL A 169 13.07 9.78 17.44
C VAL A 169 13.52 8.45 18.02
N SER A 170 13.14 8.14 19.26
CA SER A 170 13.45 6.87 19.92
C SER A 170 12.20 5.98 19.97
N PRO A 171 12.01 5.03 19.05
CA PRO A 171 10.89 4.11 19.08
C PRO A 171 11.00 3.12 20.25
N ILE A 172 9.87 2.74 20.83
CA ILE A 172 9.78 1.61 21.75
C ILE A 172 9.82 0.34 20.90
N VAL A 173 10.77 -0.56 21.16
CA VAL A 173 10.88 -1.88 20.52
C VAL A 173 10.44 -2.94 21.51
N THR A 174 9.43 -3.73 21.16
CA THR A 174 8.86 -4.75 22.05
C THR A 174 8.31 -5.94 21.27
N ASP A 175 8.20 -7.08 21.94
CA ASP A 175 7.44 -8.27 21.54
C ASP A 175 6.18 -8.45 22.41
N ASP A 176 5.98 -7.59 23.41
CA ASP A 176 4.76 -7.57 24.23
C ASP A 176 3.60 -6.91 23.46
N GLU A 177 2.77 -7.79 22.87
CA GLU A 177 1.62 -7.38 22.07
C GLU A 177 0.55 -6.66 22.90
N LEU A 178 0.22 -7.19 24.08
CA LEU A 178 -0.82 -6.61 24.94
C LEU A 178 -0.46 -5.20 25.38
N TYR A 179 0.78 -5.00 25.80
CA TYR A 179 1.30 -3.69 26.15
C TYR A 179 1.24 -2.73 24.95
N ALA A 180 1.75 -3.17 23.79
CA ALA A 180 1.82 -2.34 22.60
C ALA A 180 0.43 -1.88 22.11
N ILE A 181 -0.54 -2.81 22.04
CA ILE A 181 -1.92 -2.50 21.66
C ILE A 181 -2.59 -1.56 22.66
N LYS A 182 -2.36 -1.78 23.95
CA LYS A 182 -2.97 -0.95 25.02
C LYS A 182 -2.61 0.53 24.88
N ILE A 183 -1.33 0.83 24.63
CA ILE A 183 -0.84 2.21 24.58
C ILE A 183 -1.06 2.90 23.22
N ALA A 184 -1.40 2.15 22.18
CA ALA A 184 -1.55 2.68 20.83
C ALA A 184 -2.84 3.50 20.64
N ASP A 185 -2.72 4.68 20.04
CA ASP A 185 -3.85 5.48 19.53
C ASP A 185 -4.27 5.03 18.12
N PHE A 186 -3.31 4.55 17.32
CA PHE A 186 -3.50 4.07 15.96
C PHE A 186 -2.56 2.90 15.69
N ILE A 187 -3.02 1.91 14.91
CA ILE A 187 -2.27 0.71 14.57
C ILE A 187 -2.07 0.63 13.06
N ILE A 188 -0.86 0.31 12.63
CA ILE A 188 -0.53 -0.07 11.25
C ILE A 188 -0.17 -1.54 11.29
N SER A 189 -0.92 -2.38 10.55
CA SER A 189 -0.68 -3.83 10.54
C SER A 189 -0.44 -4.34 9.13
N SER A 190 0.61 -5.13 8.95
CA SER A 190 0.95 -5.79 7.68
C SER A 190 0.27 -7.16 7.52
N LYS A 191 -0.25 -7.72 8.61
CA LYS A 191 -0.95 -9.01 8.62
C LYS A 191 -2.33 -8.89 9.24
N HIS A 192 -3.16 -9.88 8.95
CA HIS A 192 -4.45 -10.00 9.64
C HIS A 192 -4.22 -10.27 11.12
N HIS A 193 -4.88 -9.47 11.95
CA HIS A 193 -4.90 -9.62 13.40
C HIS A 193 -6.22 -9.11 13.96
N GLU A 194 -6.78 -9.82 14.92
CA GLU A 194 -7.98 -9.40 15.65
C GLU A 194 -7.57 -8.48 16.79
N PHE A 195 -7.80 -7.19 16.62
CA PHE A 195 -7.54 -6.21 17.68
C PHE A 195 -8.76 -6.09 18.59
N SER A 196 -8.55 -6.21 19.90
CA SER A 196 -9.59 -5.92 20.90
C SER A 196 -9.86 -4.42 20.98
N HIS A 197 -11.15 -4.02 20.94
CA HIS A 197 -11.69 -2.67 21.21
C HIS A 197 -11.35 -1.57 20.18
N ASP A 198 -12.31 -0.73 19.93
CA ASP A 198 -12.39 0.57 19.20
C ASP A 198 -11.08 1.22 18.69
N LYS A 199 -10.18 0.42 18.12
CA LYS A 199 -8.92 0.91 17.56
C LYS A 199 -9.09 1.37 16.11
N LEU A 200 -8.32 2.38 15.75
CA LEU A 200 -8.11 2.76 14.36
C LEU A 200 -6.98 1.91 13.79
N VAL A 201 -7.24 1.20 12.71
CA VAL A 201 -6.28 0.27 12.12
C VAL A 201 -6.10 0.56 10.64
N TRP A 202 -4.88 0.81 10.23
CA TRP A 202 -4.49 0.77 8.82
C TRP A 202 -4.01 -0.64 8.46
N GLN A 203 -4.81 -1.37 7.70
CA GLN A 203 -4.49 -2.73 7.28
C GLN A 203 -3.74 -2.68 5.94
N LEU A 204 -2.44 -3.01 5.96
CA LEU A 204 -1.62 -3.01 4.75
C LEU A 204 -1.93 -4.18 3.82
N ASP A 205 -2.29 -5.33 4.38
CA ASP A 205 -2.78 -6.44 3.58
C ASP A 205 -4.25 -6.19 3.21
N ASN A 206 -4.53 -6.18 1.92
CA ASN A 206 -5.85 -5.95 1.36
C ASN A 206 -6.67 -7.24 1.13
N SER A 207 -6.21 -8.38 1.64
CA SER A 207 -6.82 -9.69 1.42
C SER A 207 -7.90 -10.09 2.45
N THR A 208 -8.11 -9.29 3.48
CA THR A 208 -8.92 -9.70 4.64
C THR A 208 -10.28 -9.02 4.70
N SER A 209 -11.31 -9.82 4.95
CA SER A 209 -12.57 -9.35 5.52
C SER A 209 -12.39 -9.20 7.02
N MET A 210 -12.67 -8.02 7.56
CA MET A 210 -12.58 -7.77 8.99
C MET A 210 -13.99 -7.66 9.58
N GLU A 211 -14.21 -8.35 10.69
CA GLU A 211 -15.39 -8.25 11.50
C GLU A 211 -15.03 -7.59 12.84
N GLY A 212 -15.92 -6.77 13.40
CA GLY A 212 -15.73 -6.15 14.72
C GLY A 212 -15.98 -4.63 14.73
N ASN A 213 -15.84 -4.02 15.92
CA ASN A 213 -16.11 -2.60 16.15
C ASN A 213 -14.93 -1.66 15.80
N ASN A 214 -13.84 -2.20 15.26
CA ASN A 214 -12.69 -1.40 14.86
C ASN A 214 -12.96 -0.65 13.55
N ILE A 215 -12.38 0.54 13.41
CA ILE A 215 -12.40 1.24 12.14
C ILE A 215 -11.14 0.87 11.36
N PHE A 216 -11.33 0.08 10.33
CA PHE A 216 -10.26 -0.35 9.43
C PHE A 216 -10.18 0.55 8.21
N VAL A 217 -8.95 0.75 7.75
CA VAL A 217 -8.61 1.40 6.47
C VAL A 217 -7.61 0.52 5.76
N ASN A 218 -7.76 0.36 4.47
CA ASN A 218 -6.81 -0.39 3.66
C ASN A 218 -6.50 0.25 2.30
N ASP A 219 -7.14 1.37 1.96
CA ASP A 219 -6.92 1.99 0.66
C ASP A 219 -7.19 3.51 0.71
N VAL A 220 -6.58 4.23 -0.24
CA VAL A 220 -6.84 5.64 -0.48
C VAL A 220 -6.92 5.91 -1.97
N SER A 221 -7.74 6.90 -2.37
CA SER A 221 -7.81 7.39 -3.73
C SER A 221 -7.44 8.86 -3.80
N TYR A 222 -7.08 9.29 -5.01
CA TYR A 222 -6.62 10.63 -5.29
C TYR A 222 -7.50 11.32 -6.31
N ASN A 223 -7.72 12.62 -6.13
CA ASN A 223 -8.26 13.49 -7.15
C ASN A 223 -7.12 14.02 -8.01
N VAL A 224 -7.32 14.04 -9.32
CA VAL A 224 -6.34 14.46 -10.30
C VAL A 224 -6.93 15.56 -11.21
N PRO A 225 -6.12 16.50 -11.72
CA PRO A 225 -6.63 17.58 -12.59
C PRO A 225 -6.85 17.13 -14.04
N TRP A 226 -6.40 15.92 -14.41
CA TRP A 226 -6.52 15.41 -15.78
C TRP A 226 -7.95 14.99 -16.10
N ASN A 227 -8.42 15.29 -17.31
CA ASN A 227 -9.69 14.78 -17.83
C ASN A 227 -9.56 13.28 -18.05
N THR A 228 -10.04 12.53 -17.10
CA THR A 228 -9.89 11.10 -17.12
C THR A 228 -11.18 10.39 -16.86
N PHE A 229 -11.17 9.27 -17.36
CA PHE A 229 -12.09 8.20 -17.49
C PHE A 229 -12.50 7.57 -16.15
N LYS A 230 -13.19 6.47 -16.26
CA LYS A 230 -13.77 5.64 -15.19
C LYS A 230 -12.74 4.91 -14.29
N VAL A 231 -11.46 5.33 -14.30
CA VAL A 231 -10.43 4.68 -13.47
C VAL A 231 -10.35 5.35 -12.12
N ASP A 232 -10.50 4.57 -11.05
CA ASP A 232 -10.21 5.03 -9.69
C ASP A 232 -8.69 5.21 -9.53
N PHE A 233 -8.27 6.45 -9.25
CA PHE A 233 -6.86 6.78 -9.06
C PHE A 233 -6.38 6.30 -7.70
N SER A 234 -6.10 5.01 -7.62
CA SER A 234 -5.50 4.40 -6.44
C SER A 234 -4.08 4.91 -6.20
N MET A 235 -3.59 4.75 -4.98
CA MET A 235 -2.23 5.15 -4.64
C MET A 235 -1.17 4.39 -5.47
N GLU A 236 -1.44 3.16 -5.89
CA GLU A 236 -0.54 2.37 -6.73
C GLU A 236 -0.44 2.98 -8.13
N LEU A 237 -1.57 3.41 -8.71
CA LEU A 237 -1.59 4.02 -10.04
C LEU A 237 -0.93 5.39 -10.04
N ILE A 238 -1.28 6.24 -9.09
CA ILE A 238 -0.66 7.59 -8.94
C ILE A 238 0.84 7.45 -8.67
N GLY A 239 1.24 6.58 -7.76
CA GLY A 239 2.66 6.32 -7.49
C GLY A 239 3.42 5.87 -8.74
N THR A 240 2.78 5.09 -9.63
CA THR A 240 3.38 4.67 -10.90
C THR A 240 3.48 5.81 -11.90
N ILE A 241 2.46 6.65 -12.03
CA ILE A 241 2.48 7.82 -12.91
C ILE A 241 3.57 8.79 -12.45
N LEU A 242 3.54 9.20 -11.20
CA LEU A 242 4.49 10.17 -10.64
C LEU A 242 5.93 9.65 -10.64
N SER A 243 6.14 8.33 -10.49
CA SER A 243 7.49 7.74 -10.56
C SER A 243 8.17 7.89 -11.93
N GLN A 244 7.43 8.28 -12.97
CA GLN A 244 7.96 8.57 -14.30
C GLN A 244 8.26 10.07 -14.50
N MET A 245 7.78 10.91 -13.60
CA MET A 245 8.11 12.32 -13.52
C MET A 245 9.42 12.45 -12.75
N GLN A 246 10.30 13.35 -13.13
CA GLN A 246 11.65 13.47 -12.55
C GLN A 246 11.69 14.02 -11.10
N GLU A 247 10.58 13.99 -10.41
CA GLU A 247 10.45 14.46 -9.04
C GLU A 247 11.01 13.44 -8.04
N CYS A 248 11.80 13.91 -7.09
CA CYS A 248 12.41 13.06 -6.06
C CYS A 248 11.57 12.99 -4.77
N ASP A 249 10.83 14.07 -4.47
CA ASP A 249 10.01 14.19 -3.28
C ASP A 249 8.53 13.99 -3.58
N VAL A 250 7.86 13.16 -2.77
CA VAL A 250 6.46 12.77 -2.98
C VAL A 250 5.51 13.95 -2.78
N GLU A 251 5.70 14.75 -1.73
CA GLU A 251 4.79 15.86 -1.42
C GLU A 251 4.89 16.96 -2.47
N SER A 252 6.10 17.27 -2.91
CA SER A 252 6.36 18.23 -4.00
C SER A 252 5.75 17.74 -5.31
N ALA A 253 5.89 16.45 -5.65
CA ALA A 253 5.30 15.86 -6.86
C ALA A 253 3.77 15.98 -6.87
N LEU A 254 3.12 15.68 -5.76
CA LEU A 254 1.67 15.82 -5.62
C LEU A 254 1.23 17.28 -5.78
N LYS A 255 1.87 18.19 -5.06
CA LYS A 255 1.54 19.62 -5.06
C LYS A 255 1.74 20.24 -6.43
N TYR A 256 2.87 19.97 -7.09
CA TYR A 256 3.17 20.47 -8.42
C TYR A 256 2.15 20.03 -9.47
N ASN A 257 1.69 18.78 -9.37
CA ASN A 257 0.71 18.22 -10.30
C ASN A 257 -0.75 18.46 -9.89
N GLY A 258 -1.03 19.22 -8.83
CA GLY A 258 -2.40 19.48 -8.38
C GLY A 258 -3.17 18.24 -7.94
N ILE A 259 -2.47 17.24 -7.39
CA ILE A 259 -3.04 15.96 -6.99
C ILE A 259 -3.29 15.97 -5.48
N TYR A 260 -4.51 15.61 -5.07
CA TYR A 260 -4.91 15.61 -3.67
C TYR A 260 -5.51 14.27 -3.27
N LEU A 261 -5.26 13.84 -2.01
CA LEU A 261 -5.97 12.70 -1.44
C LEU A 261 -7.46 13.02 -1.41
N LYS A 262 -8.26 12.13 -1.99
CA LYS A 262 -9.70 12.28 -2.16
C LYS A 262 -10.46 11.51 -1.09
N ASP A 263 -10.34 10.19 -1.11
CA ASP A 263 -11.10 9.31 -0.23
C ASP A 263 -10.17 8.39 0.56
N ILE A 264 -10.56 8.09 1.79
CA ILE A 264 -9.99 7.02 2.62
C ILE A 264 -10.99 5.88 2.63
N LYS A 265 -10.55 4.67 2.31
CA LYS A 265 -11.43 3.54 2.01
C LYS A 265 -11.09 2.28 2.81
N PHE A 266 -12.10 1.47 3.04
CA PHE A 266 -11.95 0.08 3.45
C PHE A 266 -12.74 -0.83 2.51
N ASN A 267 -12.07 -1.79 1.85
CA ASN A 267 -12.66 -2.71 0.88
C ASN A 267 -13.54 -2.01 -0.17
N ASN A 268 -13.01 -0.91 -0.74
CA ASN A 268 -13.67 0.00 -1.70
C ASN A 268 -14.83 0.87 -1.12
N ASN A 269 -15.22 0.71 0.12
CA ASN A 269 -16.19 1.57 0.78
C ASN A 269 -15.49 2.82 1.33
N VAL A 270 -16.03 3.99 1.06
CA VAL A 270 -15.50 5.27 1.57
C VAL A 270 -15.83 5.37 3.06
N ILE A 271 -14.78 5.71 3.84
CA ILE A 271 -14.90 5.95 5.29
C ILE A 271 -14.86 7.46 5.57
N CYS A 272 -14.01 8.18 4.81
CA CYS A 272 -13.88 9.64 4.88
C CYS A 272 -13.45 10.21 3.53
#